data_61643cce7797f719d80335361065d1be
#
_entry.id   61643cce7797f719d80335361065d1be
#
_cell.length_a   1.000
_cell.length_b   1.000
_cell.length_c   1.000
_cell.angle_alpha   90.00
_cell.angle_beta   90.00
_cell.angle_gamma   90.00
#
_symmetry.space_group_name_H-M   'P 1'
#
loop_
_entity.id
_entity.type
_entity.pdbx_description
1 polymer ?
#
loop_
_entity_poly.entity_id
_entity_poly.type
_entity_poly.pdbx_seq_one_letter_code
_entity_poly.pdbx_strand_id
1 'polypeptide(L)'
;LDSSLRSAEDLISDLLDISRLENGRITPDRSPFVLNSLFDTLGAEFKVLAAEHGVDFHMQGSKLRVDSDSKLLRRVLQNFLTNAFRYAKGRVLLGVRRKGGHLRLEVWDRGPGIPEDKRQTIFEEFKRLDSHQTRAEKGLGLGLAIADGLCRVLGHSLEVRSWPGRGSVFSVTVPIARSQAPAAQRARPEGNGQLLTGTQVLCIDNEESILTGMHSLLSRWGCQVWSARTRAECEQLLDDDVRPHLALVDYHLDEGDTGTELMAWLRTRLGEPVPGVVISADGRPELIAQVHAAGLDFLPKPVKPAALRALISRHLPRQ
;
A
#
# COMPACT_ATOMS: atom_id res chain seq x y z
N LEU A 1 -4.22 -25.90 0.14
CA LEU A 1 -4.93 -25.16 -0.92
C LEU A 1 -4.53 -23.68 -0.88
N ASP A 2 -4.54 -22.99 0.27
CA ASP A 2 -4.22 -21.56 0.39
C ASP A 2 -2.79 -21.19 -0.04
N SER A 3 -1.79 -22.01 0.29
CA SER A 3 -0.40 -21.74 -0.09
C SER A 3 -0.16 -21.82 -1.60
N SER A 4 -0.83 -22.74 -2.28
CA SER A 4 -0.73 -22.87 -3.74
C SER A 4 -1.43 -21.74 -4.48
N LEU A 5 -2.56 -21.25 -3.92
CA LEU A 5 -3.30 -20.13 -4.49
C LEU A 5 -2.49 -18.82 -4.38
N ARG A 6 -1.94 -18.53 -3.20
CA ARG A 6 -1.06 -17.39 -2.97
C ARG A 6 0.17 -17.41 -3.87
N SER A 7 0.79 -18.60 -4.03
CA SER A 7 1.93 -18.73 -4.95
C SER A 7 1.53 -18.42 -6.40
N ALA A 8 0.33 -18.80 -6.84
CA ALA A 8 -0.15 -18.51 -8.19
C ALA A 8 -0.45 -17.00 -8.37
N GLU A 9 -1.03 -16.35 -7.37
CA GLU A 9 -1.26 -14.90 -7.37
C GLU A 9 0.04 -14.10 -7.44
N ASP A 10 1.04 -14.48 -6.66
CA ASP A 10 2.38 -13.87 -6.70
C ASP A 10 3.02 -14.03 -8.09
N LEU A 11 2.89 -15.22 -8.70
CA LEU A 11 3.40 -15.49 -10.04
C LEU A 11 2.75 -14.61 -11.10
N ILE A 12 1.43 -14.49 -11.07
CA ILE A 12 0.68 -13.63 -12.01
C ILE A 12 1.08 -12.16 -11.81
N SER A 13 1.21 -11.71 -10.56
CA SER A 13 1.65 -10.36 -10.24
C SER A 13 3.05 -10.06 -10.79
N ASP A 14 4.00 -10.98 -10.59
CA ASP A 14 5.38 -10.84 -11.09
C ASP A 14 5.44 -10.79 -12.61
N LEU A 15 4.68 -11.65 -13.32
CA LEU A 15 4.59 -11.65 -14.78
C LEU A 15 3.97 -10.36 -15.32
N LEU A 16 2.94 -9.85 -14.66
CA LEU A 16 2.32 -8.57 -15.02
C LEU A 16 3.28 -7.40 -14.83
N ASP A 17 4.08 -7.41 -13.75
CA ASP A 17 5.09 -6.38 -13.51
C ASP A 17 6.16 -6.38 -14.61
N ILE A 18 6.67 -7.55 -15.01
CA ILE A 18 7.63 -7.68 -16.13
C ILE A 18 7.01 -7.18 -17.43
N SER A 19 5.83 -7.65 -17.78
CA SER A 19 5.15 -7.21 -19.00
C SER A 19 4.95 -5.69 -19.05
N ARG A 20 4.64 -5.05 -17.91
CA ARG A 20 4.50 -3.59 -17.83
C ARG A 20 5.84 -2.87 -17.94
N LEU A 21 6.91 -3.45 -17.38
CA LEU A 21 8.28 -2.93 -17.47
C LEU A 21 8.78 -2.97 -18.91
N GLU A 22 8.66 -4.11 -19.61
CA GLU A 22 9.08 -4.29 -21.00
C GLU A 22 8.35 -3.36 -21.96
N ASN A 23 7.05 -3.16 -21.74
CA ASN A 23 6.22 -2.29 -22.59
C ASN A 23 6.37 -0.79 -22.25
N GLY A 24 7.21 -0.40 -21.30
CA GLY A 24 7.40 1.00 -20.90
C GLY A 24 6.13 1.65 -20.34
N ARG A 25 5.17 0.87 -19.85
CA ARG A 25 3.85 1.36 -19.38
C ARG A 25 3.84 1.83 -17.94
N ILE A 26 4.98 1.76 -17.23
CA ILE A 26 5.08 2.22 -15.86
C ILE A 26 5.57 3.67 -15.85
N THR A 27 4.67 4.57 -15.49
CA THR A 27 5.00 5.98 -15.25
C THR A 27 5.11 6.22 -13.75
N PRO A 28 6.31 6.55 -13.20
CA PRO A 28 6.48 6.75 -11.77
C PRO A 28 5.77 8.02 -11.31
N ASP A 29 4.99 7.92 -10.25
CA ASP A 29 4.36 9.05 -9.55
C ASP A 29 5.26 9.49 -8.39
N ARG A 30 6.28 10.29 -8.71
CA ARG A 30 7.26 10.76 -7.73
C ARG A 30 6.70 11.86 -6.87
N SER A 31 6.85 11.69 -5.56
CA SER A 31 6.50 12.71 -4.58
C SER A 31 7.38 12.60 -3.32
N PRO A 32 7.66 13.69 -2.62
CA PRO A 32 8.36 13.65 -1.35
C PRO A 32 7.53 12.97 -0.26
N PHE A 33 8.04 11.90 0.35
CA PHE A 33 7.40 11.23 1.49
C PHE A 33 8.39 10.89 2.59
N VAL A 34 7.91 10.68 3.80
CA VAL A 34 8.73 10.28 4.96
C VAL A 34 9.07 8.80 4.84
N LEU A 35 10.37 8.47 4.85
CA LEU A 35 10.82 7.09 4.63
C LEU A 35 10.27 6.11 5.68
N ASN A 36 10.10 6.55 6.93
CA ASN A 36 9.54 5.68 7.98
C ASN A 36 8.14 5.15 7.65
N SER A 37 7.28 5.90 6.96
CA SER A 37 5.95 5.39 6.58
C SER A 37 6.01 4.15 5.70
N LEU A 38 7.00 4.08 4.82
CA LEU A 38 7.28 2.91 3.99
C LEU A 38 7.86 1.75 4.84
N PHE A 39 8.77 2.06 5.75
CA PHE A 39 9.39 1.07 6.64
C PHE A 39 8.36 0.47 7.60
N ASP A 40 7.48 1.28 8.19
CA ASP A 40 6.44 0.80 9.10
C ASP A 40 5.52 -0.22 8.40
N THR A 41 5.15 0.05 7.15
CA THR A 41 4.34 -0.88 6.33
C THR A 41 5.08 -2.19 6.06
N LEU A 42 6.35 -2.12 5.62
CA LEU A 42 7.18 -3.30 5.39
C LEU A 42 7.47 -4.06 6.70
N GLY A 43 7.67 -3.33 7.79
CA GLY A 43 7.89 -3.90 9.10
C GLY A 43 6.70 -4.70 9.61
N ALA A 44 5.48 -4.22 9.44
CA ALA A 44 4.27 -4.95 9.82
C ALA A 44 4.14 -6.26 9.02
N GLU A 45 4.35 -6.20 7.71
CA GLU A 45 4.28 -7.35 6.80
C GLU A 45 5.36 -8.40 7.13
N PHE A 46 6.62 -7.99 7.17
CA PHE A 46 7.75 -8.94 7.30
C PHE A 46 8.02 -9.43 8.72
N LYS A 47 7.52 -8.78 9.77
CA LYS A 47 7.59 -9.30 11.14
C LYS A 47 6.77 -10.58 11.33
N VAL A 48 5.62 -10.69 10.67
CA VAL A 48 4.81 -11.91 10.70
C VAL A 48 5.57 -13.05 10.03
N LEU A 49 6.08 -12.82 8.83
CA LEU A 49 6.89 -13.79 8.10
C LEU A 49 8.17 -14.18 8.86
N ALA A 50 8.78 -13.23 9.56
CA ALA A 50 9.97 -13.49 10.38
C ALA A 50 9.69 -14.50 11.49
N ALA A 51 8.55 -14.35 12.17
CA ALA A 51 8.12 -15.27 13.22
C ALA A 51 7.85 -16.68 12.66
N GLU A 52 7.19 -16.77 11.49
CA GLU A 52 6.89 -18.04 10.82
C GLU A 52 8.15 -18.80 10.36
N HIS A 53 9.16 -18.05 9.86
CA HIS A 53 10.40 -18.65 9.33
C HIS A 53 11.56 -18.71 10.33
N GLY A 54 11.36 -18.26 11.57
CA GLY A 54 12.42 -18.22 12.59
C GLY A 54 13.58 -17.28 12.23
N VAL A 55 13.31 -16.20 11.49
CA VAL A 55 14.29 -15.19 11.06
C VAL A 55 14.34 -14.06 12.07
N ASP A 56 15.54 -13.68 12.54
CA ASP A 56 15.77 -12.52 13.39
C ASP A 56 15.76 -11.25 12.52
N PHE A 57 14.58 -10.64 12.36
CA PHE A 57 14.38 -9.48 11.51
C PHE A 57 14.51 -8.16 12.27
N HIS A 58 15.48 -7.36 11.87
CA HIS A 58 15.71 -6.02 12.40
C HIS A 58 15.45 -4.95 11.35
N MET A 59 14.95 -3.80 11.82
CA MET A 59 14.68 -2.68 10.95
C MET A 59 15.12 -1.36 11.60
N GLN A 60 15.84 -0.54 10.84
CA GLN A 60 16.25 0.80 11.25
C GLN A 60 15.91 1.80 10.16
N GLY A 61 14.86 2.57 10.38
CA GLY A 61 14.36 3.57 9.45
C GLY A 61 15.01 4.95 9.57
N SER A 62 14.41 5.93 8.90
CA SER A 62 14.83 7.33 8.94
C SER A 62 13.62 8.25 8.82
N LYS A 63 13.61 9.33 9.62
CA LYS A 63 12.60 10.40 9.54
C LYS A 63 12.80 11.34 8.35
N LEU A 64 13.87 11.17 7.58
CA LEU A 64 14.13 12.00 6.40
C LEU A 64 13.08 11.72 5.31
N ARG A 65 12.80 12.76 4.53
CA ARG A 65 11.94 12.64 3.34
C ARG A 65 12.80 12.29 2.15
N VAL A 66 12.28 11.40 1.30
CA VAL A 66 12.89 11.00 0.03
C VAL A 66 11.98 11.40 -1.12
N ASP A 67 12.56 11.66 -2.28
CA ASP A 67 11.85 11.96 -3.52
C ASP A 67 11.82 10.71 -4.40
N SER A 68 10.68 10.02 -4.39
CA SER A 68 10.48 8.77 -5.14
C SER A 68 8.99 8.44 -5.28
N ASP A 69 8.68 7.39 -6.03
CA ASP A 69 7.37 6.74 -5.97
C ASP A 69 7.36 5.71 -4.84
N SER A 70 6.53 5.93 -3.83
CA SER A 70 6.47 5.10 -2.62
C SER A 70 6.03 3.66 -2.90
N LYS A 71 5.16 3.45 -3.91
CA LYS A 71 4.66 2.11 -4.27
C LYS A 71 5.71 1.31 -5.01
N LEU A 72 6.35 1.91 -6.01
CA LEU A 72 7.41 1.25 -6.76
C LEU A 72 8.63 0.97 -5.88
N LEU A 73 9.02 1.92 -5.01
CA LEU A 73 10.11 1.72 -4.05
C LEU A 73 9.78 0.63 -3.03
N ARG A 74 8.52 0.55 -2.55
CA ARG A 74 8.06 -0.55 -1.72
C ARG A 74 8.26 -1.89 -2.41
N ARG A 75 7.85 -2.00 -3.69
CA ARG A 75 8.00 -3.25 -4.47
C ARG A 75 9.47 -3.66 -4.62
N VAL A 76 10.38 -2.70 -4.83
CA VAL A 76 11.83 -2.97 -4.84
C VAL A 76 12.29 -3.57 -3.52
N LEU A 77 11.94 -2.94 -2.39
CA LEU A 77 12.35 -3.43 -1.06
C LEU A 77 11.68 -4.76 -0.69
N GLN A 78 10.44 -4.99 -1.08
CA GLN A 78 9.76 -6.28 -0.92
C GLN A 78 10.51 -7.40 -1.64
N ASN A 79 10.96 -7.17 -2.89
CA ASN A 79 11.76 -8.15 -3.63
C ASN A 79 13.09 -8.46 -2.93
N PHE A 80 13.77 -7.44 -2.38
CA PHE A 80 15.00 -7.65 -1.61
C PHE A 80 14.74 -8.43 -0.32
N LEU A 81 13.69 -8.08 0.43
CA LEU A 81 13.32 -8.75 1.68
C LEU A 81 12.89 -10.18 1.44
N THR A 82 12.01 -10.44 0.47
CA THR A 82 11.57 -11.80 0.10
C THR A 82 12.77 -12.66 -0.28
N ASN A 83 13.71 -12.10 -1.05
CA ASN A 83 14.95 -12.79 -1.40
C ASN A 83 15.80 -13.08 -0.14
N ALA A 84 15.99 -12.08 0.73
CA ALA A 84 16.73 -12.26 1.98
C ALA A 84 16.10 -13.32 2.88
N PHE A 85 14.78 -13.29 3.07
CA PHE A 85 14.05 -14.29 3.90
C PHE A 85 14.13 -15.70 3.34
N ARG A 86 14.17 -15.83 2.01
CA ARG A 86 14.31 -17.15 1.34
C ARG A 86 15.67 -17.79 1.55
N TYR A 87 16.74 -16.99 1.55
CA TYR A 87 18.11 -17.51 1.55
C TYR A 87 18.86 -17.27 2.86
N ALA A 88 18.38 -16.39 3.74
CA ALA A 88 19.06 -16.11 5.00
C ALA A 88 18.98 -17.27 5.98
N LYS A 89 20.08 -17.49 6.68
CA LYS A 89 20.13 -18.33 7.88
C LYS A 89 20.30 -17.42 9.09
N GLY A 90 19.18 -17.11 9.78
CA GLY A 90 19.20 -16.34 11.03
C GLY A 90 18.79 -14.88 10.85
N ARG A 91 19.74 -13.97 10.62
CA ARG A 91 19.42 -12.53 10.70
C ARG A 91 19.24 -11.88 9.35
N VAL A 92 18.17 -11.02 9.25
CA VAL A 92 17.92 -10.08 8.16
C VAL A 92 17.78 -8.67 8.73
N LEU A 93 18.42 -7.68 8.10
CA LEU A 93 18.35 -6.28 8.50
C LEU A 93 17.92 -5.41 7.31
N LEU A 94 16.85 -4.63 7.48
CA LEU A 94 16.53 -3.50 6.62
C LEU A 94 17.02 -2.21 7.28
N GLY A 95 17.99 -1.57 6.68
CA GLY A 95 18.62 -0.36 7.22
C GLY A 95 18.72 0.77 6.22
N VAL A 96 19.14 1.94 6.73
CA VAL A 96 19.32 3.14 5.93
C VAL A 96 20.65 3.80 6.26
N ARG A 97 21.37 4.25 5.24
CA ARG A 97 22.59 5.04 5.41
C ARG A 97 22.50 6.33 4.59
N ARG A 98 22.95 7.42 5.16
CA ARG A 98 23.08 8.69 4.43
C ARG A 98 24.39 8.72 3.66
N LYS A 99 24.32 9.08 2.36
CA LYS A 99 25.47 9.28 1.49
C LYS A 99 25.28 10.58 0.69
N GLY A 100 25.89 11.67 1.16
CA GLY A 100 25.67 12.99 0.55
C GLY A 100 24.20 13.43 0.56
N GLY A 101 23.66 13.82 -0.60
CA GLY A 101 22.26 14.19 -0.80
C GLY A 101 21.29 13.02 -0.99
N HIS A 102 21.72 11.79 -0.74
CA HIS A 102 20.94 10.57 -0.97
C HIS A 102 20.86 9.72 0.31
N LEU A 103 19.83 8.87 0.37
CA LEU A 103 19.74 7.75 1.29
C LEU A 103 19.98 6.46 0.52
N ARG A 104 20.78 5.60 1.08
CA ARG A 104 21.00 4.24 0.63
C ARG A 104 20.20 3.31 1.53
N LEU A 105 19.19 2.67 0.98
CA LEU A 105 18.36 1.68 1.65
C LEU A 105 19.00 0.31 1.44
N GLU A 106 19.28 -0.41 2.50
CA GLU A 106 20.08 -1.64 2.47
C GLU A 106 19.32 -2.79 3.11
N VAL A 107 19.18 -3.89 2.40
CA VAL A 107 18.72 -5.19 2.93
C VAL A 107 19.93 -6.10 3.06
N TRP A 108 20.23 -6.47 4.29
CA TRP A 108 21.35 -7.36 4.66
C TRP A 108 20.80 -8.74 4.99
N ASP A 109 21.43 -9.77 4.46
CA ASP A 109 21.16 -11.16 4.81
C ASP A 109 22.43 -11.89 5.24
N ARG A 110 22.26 -12.99 5.97
CA ARG A 110 23.30 -13.96 6.31
C ARG A 110 23.13 -15.27 5.55
N GLY A 111 22.82 -15.16 4.26
CA GLY A 111 22.66 -16.30 3.37
C GLY A 111 24.00 -16.87 2.87
N PRO A 112 23.95 -17.74 1.86
CA PRO A 112 25.14 -18.37 1.28
C PRO A 112 26.05 -17.37 0.56
N GLY A 113 25.59 -16.15 0.30
CA GLY A 113 26.30 -15.19 -0.54
C GLY A 113 26.25 -15.56 -2.02
N ILE A 114 26.77 -14.67 -2.86
CA ILE A 114 26.71 -14.75 -4.32
C ILE A 114 28.14 -14.70 -4.85
N PRO A 115 28.58 -15.70 -5.62
CA PRO A 115 29.87 -15.67 -6.30
C PRO A 115 29.99 -14.46 -7.24
N GLU A 116 31.20 -13.97 -7.44
CA GLU A 116 31.43 -12.73 -8.18
C GLU A 116 31.00 -12.83 -9.64
N ASP A 117 31.27 -13.95 -10.27
CA ASP A 117 30.89 -14.28 -11.65
C ASP A 117 29.37 -14.37 -11.87
N LYS A 118 28.60 -14.52 -10.78
CA LYS A 118 27.13 -14.64 -10.82
C LYS A 118 26.38 -13.35 -10.46
N ARG A 119 27.08 -12.28 -10.00
CA ARG A 119 26.42 -11.06 -9.52
C ARG A 119 25.63 -10.30 -10.59
N GLN A 120 26.00 -10.45 -11.86
CA GLN A 120 25.22 -9.87 -12.98
C GLN A 120 24.05 -10.75 -13.37
N THR A 121 24.26 -12.06 -13.43
CA THR A 121 23.24 -13.01 -13.86
C THR A 121 22.05 -13.17 -12.90
N ILE A 122 22.19 -12.79 -11.63
CA ILE A 122 21.07 -12.84 -10.67
C ILE A 122 19.94 -11.84 -10.99
N PHE A 123 20.17 -10.86 -11.84
CA PHE A 123 19.17 -9.89 -12.30
C PHE A 123 18.54 -10.28 -13.63
N GLU A 124 19.00 -11.38 -14.26
CA GLU A 124 18.36 -11.93 -15.45
C GLU A 124 17.07 -12.68 -15.06
N GLU A 125 16.06 -12.59 -15.91
CA GLU A 125 14.80 -13.27 -15.69
C GLU A 125 14.96 -14.79 -15.69
N PHE A 126 14.23 -15.44 -14.78
CA PHE A 126 14.23 -16.91 -14.61
C PHE A 126 15.59 -17.51 -14.22
N LYS A 127 16.61 -16.68 -13.96
CA LYS A 127 17.92 -17.18 -13.52
C LYS A 127 17.93 -17.43 -12.01
N ARG A 128 18.50 -18.58 -11.65
CA ARG A 128 18.70 -19.01 -10.27
C ARG A 128 20.12 -19.54 -10.12
N LEU A 129 20.70 -19.31 -8.97
CA LEU A 129 21.96 -19.97 -8.62
C LEU A 129 21.62 -21.39 -8.19
N ASP A 130 22.15 -22.39 -8.89
CA ASP A 130 22.03 -23.80 -8.53
C ASP A 130 22.76 -24.04 -7.21
N SER A 131 22.07 -23.84 -6.10
CA SER A 131 22.50 -24.30 -4.78
C SER A 131 21.53 -25.36 -4.32
N HIS A 132 22.05 -26.47 -3.85
CA HIS A 132 21.39 -27.69 -3.38
C HIS A 132 20.27 -27.44 -2.33
N GLN A 133 19.17 -26.81 -2.71
CA GLN A 133 18.00 -26.65 -1.85
C GLN A 133 16.78 -27.28 -2.51
N THR A 134 16.09 -28.05 -1.70
CA THR A 134 14.93 -28.88 -1.99
C THR A 134 13.89 -28.17 -2.86
N ARG A 135 13.29 -28.96 -3.78
CA ARG A 135 12.22 -28.58 -4.72
C ARG A 135 11.00 -27.86 -4.14
N ALA A 136 10.91 -27.66 -2.82
CA ALA A 136 9.77 -27.10 -2.11
C ALA A 136 9.76 -25.55 -2.03
N GLU A 137 10.91 -24.87 -2.26
CA GLU A 137 11.01 -23.41 -2.16
C GLU A 137 11.10 -22.73 -3.53
N LYS A 138 10.06 -22.94 -4.34
CA LYS A 138 10.01 -22.47 -5.73
C LYS A 138 9.61 -21.00 -5.84
N GLY A 139 10.58 -20.08 -5.98
CA GLY A 139 10.34 -18.79 -6.63
C GLY A 139 10.79 -18.83 -8.09
N LEU A 140 10.15 -18.09 -8.98
CA LEU A 140 10.41 -18.08 -10.42
C LEU A 140 11.75 -17.45 -10.82
N GLY A 141 12.47 -16.79 -9.92
CA GLY A 141 13.69 -16.04 -10.27
C GLY A 141 13.40 -14.69 -10.98
N LEU A 142 12.22 -14.10 -10.74
CA LEU A 142 11.80 -12.83 -11.34
C LEU A 142 12.00 -11.63 -10.41
N GLY A 143 11.98 -11.82 -9.09
CA GLY A 143 11.96 -10.72 -8.12
C GLY A 143 13.13 -9.74 -8.24
N LEU A 144 14.36 -10.21 -8.49
CA LEU A 144 15.52 -9.32 -8.67
C LEU A 144 15.51 -8.62 -10.03
N ALA A 145 15.03 -9.26 -11.08
CA ALA A 145 14.83 -8.64 -12.39
C ALA A 145 13.78 -7.52 -12.32
N ILE A 146 12.67 -7.75 -11.61
CA ILE A 146 11.64 -6.73 -11.34
C ILE A 146 12.25 -5.57 -10.53
N ALA A 147 13.00 -5.85 -9.47
CA ALA A 147 13.62 -4.81 -8.66
C ALA A 147 14.58 -3.93 -9.48
N ASP A 148 15.38 -4.53 -10.35
CA ASP A 148 16.29 -3.80 -11.24
C ASP A 148 15.52 -2.96 -12.28
N GLY A 149 14.50 -3.53 -12.92
CA GLY A 149 13.62 -2.81 -13.85
C GLY A 149 12.93 -1.62 -13.20
N LEU A 150 12.37 -1.81 -12.00
CA LEU A 150 11.74 -0.72 -11.24
C LEU A 150 12.74 0.36 -10.82
N CYS A 151 13.96 -0.02 -10.42
CA CYS A 151 15.02 0.95 -10.11
C CYS A 151 15.39 1.78 -11.35
N ARG A 152 15.45 1.18 -12.55
CA ARG A 152 15.67 1.91 -13.81
C ARG A 152 14.54 2.89 -14.09
N VAL A 153 13.28 2.49 -13.95
CA VAL A 153 12.11 3.37 -14.13
C VAL A 153 12.12 4.53 -13.14
N LEU A 154 12.51 4.25 -11.89
CA LEU A 154 12.65 5.26 -10.84
C LEU A 154 13.91 6.13 -11.03
N GLY A 155 14.86 5.79 -11.91
CA GLY A 155 16.15 6.44 -12.02
C GLY A 155 16.99 6.34 -10.74
N HIS A 156 16.80 5.24 -9.99
CA HIS A 156 17.56 4.94 -8.77
C HIS A 156 18.67 3.92 -9.07
N SER A 157 19.81 4.07 -8.42
CA SER A 157 20.88 3.07 -8.57
C SER A 157 20.66 1.90 -7.64
N LEU A 158 20.73 0.68 -8.19
CA LEU A 158 20.74 -0.58 -7.46
C LEU A 158 22.17 -1.10 -7.39
N GLU A 159 22.58 -1.56 -6.22
CA GLU A 159 23.89 -2.19 -6.02
C GLU A 159 23.75 -3.47 -5.20
N VAL A 160 24.56 -4.47 -5.54
CA VAL A 160 24.74 -5.70 -4.76
C VAL A 160 26.18 -5.81 -4.29
N ARG A 161 26.36 -6.12 -3.01
CA ARG A 161 27.61 -6.57 -2.43
C ARG A 161 27.37 -7.91 -1.76
N SER A 162 28.26 -8.86 -2.03
CA SER A 162 28.07 -10.20 -1.48
C SER A 162 29.40 -10.87 -1.22
N TRP A 163 29.41 -11.71 -0.21
CA TRP A 163 30.56 -12.48 0.25
C TRP A 163 30.13 -13.94 0.36
N PRO A 164 30.64 -14.84 -0.49
CA PRO A 164 30.34 -16.26 -0.41
C PRO A 164 30.53 -16.81 1.01
N GLY A 165 29.54 -17.52 1.52
CA GLY A 165 29.50 -18.06 2.87
C GLY A 165 29.19 -17.07 4.00
N ARG A 166 29.03 -15.77 3.70
CA ARG A 166 28.80 -14.73 4.72
C ARG A 166 27.51 -13.93 4.56
N GLY A 167 26.91 -13.98 3.36
CA GLY A 167 25.68 -13.26 3.04
C GLY A 167 25.82 -12.17 2.00
N SER A 168 24.74 -11.42 1.80
CA SER A 168 24.63 -10.39 0.77
C SER A 168 24.03 -9.10 1.30
N VAL A 169 24.22 -8.03 0.54
CA VAL A 169 23.60 -6.72 0.75
C VAL A 169 23.06 -6.24 -0.59
N PHE A 170 21.75 -6.12 -0.67
CA PHE A 170 21.07 -5.44 -1.77
C PHE A 170 20.74 -4.02 -1.35
N SER A 171 21.00 -3.06 -2.20
CA SER A 171 20.78 -1.66 -1.86
C SER A 171 20.23 -0.86 -3.02
N VAL A 172 19.34 0.10 -2.70
CA VAL A 172 18.86 1.11 -3.63
C VAL A 172 19.15 2.50 -3.08
N THR A 173 19.65 3.39 -3.94
CA THR A 173 20.01 4.75 -3.56
C THR A 173 18.91 5.70 -4.03
N VAL A 174 18.29 6.43 -3.10
CA VAL A 174 17.19 7.36 -3.35
C VAL A 174 17.58 8.78 -2.96
N PRO A 175 17.20 9.82 -3.72
CA PRO A 175 17.50 11.20 -3.38
C PRO A 175 16.75 11.62 -2.11
N ILE A 176 17.43 12.33 -1.22
CA ILE A 176 16.77 13.03 -0.13
C ILE A 176 15.99 14.17 -0.76
N ALA A 177 14.70 14.25 -0.47
CA ALA A 177 13.89 15.38 -0.88
C ALA A 177 14.53 16.64 -0.30
N ARG A 178 14.94 17.57 -1.16
CA ARG A 178 15.46 18.85 -0.70
C ARG A 178 14.37 19.50 0.13
N SER A 179 14.69 19.86 1.38
CA SER A 179 13.86 20.80 2.12
C SER A 179 13.89 22.10 1.30
N GLN A 180 12.90 22.28 0.44
CA GLN A 180 12.65 23.62 -0.02
C GLN A 180 12.17 24.36 1.23
N ALA A 181 13.02 25.27 1.75
CA ALA A 181 12.51 26.40 2.49
C ALA A 181 11.36 26.97 1.64
N PRO A 182 10.26 27.41 2.24
CA PRO A 182 9.04 27.69 1.51
C PRO A 182 9.28 28.82 0.51
N ALA A 183 9.87 28.52 -0.65
CA ALA A 183 9.58 29.27 -1.84
C ALA A 183 8.11 28.96 -2.13
N ALA A 184 7.30 30.00 -2.15
CA ALA A 184 5.88 29.94 -2.41
C ALA A 184 5.58 29.14 -3.69
N GLN A 185 5.77 27.85 -3.64
CA GLN A 185 5.04 26.96 -4.51
C GLN A 185 3.60 27.12 -4.05
N ARG A 186 2.81 27.65 -4.94
CA ARG A 186 1.37 27.51 -4.89
C ARG A 186 1.10 26.07 -4.46
N ALA A 187 0.99 25.89 -3.15
CA ALA A 187 0.34 24.75 -2.59
C ALA A 187 -0.99 24.69 -3.36
N ARG A 188 -1.17 23.68 -4.20
CA ARG A 188 -2.50 23.09 -4.16
C ARG A 188 -2.72 22.92 -2.67
N PRO A 189 -3.72 23.54 -2.10
CA PRO A 189 -3.88 23.53 -0.69
C PRO A 189 -3.91 22.03 -0.26
N GLU A 190 -2.82 21.55 0.36
CA GLU A 190 -3.00 20.75 1.54
C GLU A 190 -3.80 21.70 2.41
N GLY A 191 -5.12 21.60 2.23
CA GLY A 191 -6.03 22.40 3.00
C GLY A 191 -5.52 22.32 4.40
N ASN A 192 -5.25 23.46 4.98
CA ASN A 192 -5.03 23.66 6.40
C ASN A 192 -5.60 22.46 7.10
N GLY A 193 -4.78 21.75 7.89
CA GLY A 193 -5.24 20.59 8.63
C GLY A 193 -6.42 20.94 9.53
N GLN A 194 -7.53 21.34 8.95
CA GLN A 194 -8.82 21.26 9.59
C GLN A 194 -8.97 19.77 9.90
N LEU A 195 -8.59 19.45 11.13
CA LEU A 195 -8.97 18.20 11.74
C LEU A 195 -10.46 18.07 11.43
N LEU A 196 -10.86 16.99 10.81
CA LEU A 196 -12.28 16.67 10.60
C LEU A 196 -12.92 16.31 11.94
N THR A 197 -12.48 17.05 12.99
CA THR A 197 -12.78 16.81 14.40
C THR A 197 -14.28 16.97 14.62
N GLY A 198 -14.88 15.93 15.16
CA GLY A 198 -16.33 15.90 15.41
C GLY A 198 -17.16 15.51 14.19
N THR A 199 -16.57 15.25 13.03
CA THR A 199 -17.29 14.71 11.89
C THR A 199 -17.69 13.27 12.17
N GLN A 200 -18.97 12.97 12.09
CA GLN A 200 -19.54 11.65 12.28
C GLN A 200 -19.59 10.94 10.92
N VAL A 201 -18.89 9.81 10.79
CA VAL A 201 -18.80 9.04 9.55
C VAL A 201 -19.26 7.61 9.80
N LEU A 202 -20.23 7.16 9.03
CA LEU A 202 -20.67 5.77 9.02
C LEU A 202 -19.99 5.04 7.85
N CYS A 203 -19.25 3.98 8.17
CA CYS A 203 -18.60 3.11 7.18
C CYS A 203 -19.37 1.80 7.07
N ILE A 204 -19.71 1.41 5.85
CA ILE A 204 -20.50 0.20 5.59
C ILE A 204 -19.75 -0.62 4.53
N ASP A 205 -19.27 -1.81 4.91
CA ASP A 205 -18.56 -2.74 4.04
C ASP A 205 -18.65 -4.14 4.64
N ASN A 206 -18.90 -5.17 3.85
CA ASN A 206 -18.99 -6.55 4.34
C ASN A 206 -17.63 -7.13 4.80
N GLU A 207 -16.51 -6.50 4.43
CA GLU A 207 -15.18 -6.92 4.83
C GLU A 207 -14.72 -6.20 6.11
N GLU A 208 -14.58 -6.93 7.21
CA GLU A 208 -14.12 -6.39 8.51
C GLU A 208 -12.73 -5.74 8.44
N SER A 209 -11.85 -6.26 7.59
CA SER A 209 -10.52 -5.71 7.36
C SER A 209 -10.56 -4.30 6.75
N ILE A 210 -11.52 -4.05 5.85
CA ILE A 210 -11.76 -2.73 5.23
C ILE A 210 -12.29 -1.77 6.27
N LEU A 211 -13.29 -2.18 7.06
CA LEU A 211 -13.85 -1.36 8.14
C LEU A 211 -12.79 -0.97 9.17
N THR A 212 -11.93 -1.90 9.57
CA THR A 212 -10.81 -1.64 10.50
C THR A 212 -9.84 -0.63 9.91
N GLY A 213 -9.47 -0.77 8.64
CA GLY A 213 -8.59 0.15 7.92
C GLY A 213 -9.19 1.57 7.81
N MET A 214 -10.46 1.66 7.45
CA MET A 214 -11.21 2.94 7.36
C MET A 214 -11.34 3.60 8.72
N HIS A 215 -11.70 2.84 9.77
CA HIS A 215 -11.77 3.33 11.13
C HIS A 215 -10.44 3.94 11.58
N SER A 216 -9.33 3.23 11.39
CA SER A 216 -7.99 3.70 11.72
C SER A 216 -7.63 4.99 10.97
N LEU A 217 -7.93 5.06 9.67
CA LEU A 217 -7.62 6.22 8.83
C LEU A 217 -8.43 7.46 9.24
N LEU A 218 -9.75 7.32 9.38
CA LEU A 218 -10.66 8.42 9.69
C LEU A 218 -10.50 8.94 11.12
N SER A 219 -10.27 8.05 12.09
CA SER A 219 -9.98 8.42 13.48
C SER A 219 -8.70 9.26 13.59
N ARG A 220 -7.67 8.98 12.79
CA ARG A 220 -6.47 9.82 12.69
C ARG A 220 -6.74 11.23 12.15
N TRP A 221 -7.83 11.42 11.43
CA TRP A 221 -8.28 12.75 10.98
C TRP A 221 -9.21 13.43 11.98
N GLY A 222 -9.52 12.80 13.10
CA GLY A 222 -10.36 13.33 14.16
C GLY A 222 -11.86 13.06 13.98
N CYS A 223 -12.23 12.18 13.03
CA CYS A 223 -13.61 11.76 12.85
C CYS A 223 -14.06 10.82 13.96
N GLN A 224 -15.33 10.89 14.32
CA GLN A 224 -16.06 9.82 14.99
C GLN A 224 -16.54 8.82 13.94
N VAL A 225 -16.18 7.54 14.08
CA VAL A 225 -16.43 6.52 13.08
C VAL A 225 -17.29 5.41 13.65
N TRP A 226 -18.39 5.12 12.98
CA TRP A 226 -19.20 3.95 13.20
C TRP A 226 -19.02 3.00 12.02
N SER A 227 -19.14 1.71 12.29
CA SER A 227 -18.97 0.67 11.29
C SER A 227 -20.14 -0.28 11.33
N ALA A 228 -20.63 -0.67 10.16
CA ALA A 228 -21.67 -1.67 10.00
C ALA A 228 -21.34 -2.57 8.81
N ARG A 229 -21.69 -3.84 8.90
CA ARG A 229 -21.47 -4.83 7.84
C ARG A 229 -22.73 -5.11 7.04
N THR A 230 -23.86 -4.88 7.68
CA THR A 230 -25.18 -5.19 7.13
C THR A 230 -26.16 -4.04 7.38
N ARG A 231 -27.29 -4.09 6.66
CA ARG A 231 -28.40 -3.16 6.90
C ARG A 231 -28.93 -3.24 8.34
N ALA A 232 -29.02 -4.46 8.90
CA ALA A 232 -29.49 -4.67 10.27
C ALA A 232 -28.57 -4.01 11.32
N GLU A 233 -27.24 -4.10 11.13
CA GLU A 233 -26.28 -3.40 12.00
C GLU A 233 -26.40 -1.87 11.85
N CYS A 234 -26.65 -1.36 10.64
CA CYS A 234 -26.93 0.07 10.45
C CYS A 234 -28.20 0.49 11.20
N GLU A 235 -29.25 -0.32 11.16
CA GLU A 235 -30.52 -0.04 11.87
C GLU A 235 -30.29 0.05 13.37
N GLN A 236 -29.54 -0.87 13.96
CA GLN A 236 -29.18 -0.82 15.38
C GLN A 236 -28.44 0.46 15.75
N LEU A 237 -27.45 0.88 14.95
CA LEU A 237 -26.72 2.13 15.19
C LEU A 237 -27.66 3.35 15.15
N LEU A 238 -28.64 3.37 14.24
CA LEU A 238 -29.59 4.46 14.15
C LEU A 238 -30.59 4.47 15.33
N ASP A 239 -30.97 3.30 15.83
CA ASP A 239 -31.78 3.15 17.02
C ASP A 239 -31.04 3.61 18.29
N ASP A 240 -29.73 3.45 18.33
CA ASP A 240 -28.81 4.01 19.34
C ASP A 240 -28.53 5.52 19.15
N ASP A 241 -29.33 6.21 18.35
CA ASP A 241 -29.29 7.66 18.07
C ASP A 241 -28.02 8.14 17.33
N VAL A 242 -27.36 7.27 16.60
CA VAL A 242 -26.24 7.66 15.72
C VAL A 242 -26.79 8.46 14.53
N ARG A 243 -26.24 9.65 14.31
CA ARG A 243 -26.61 10.55 13.19
C ARG A 243 -25.39 10.90 12.39
N PRO A 244 -25.07 10.11 11.34
CA PRO A 244 -23.86 10.34 10.54
C PRO A 244 -23.98 11.60 9.69
N HIS A 245 -22.91 12.40 9.68
CA HIS A 245 -22.77 13.54 8.78
C HIS A 245 -22.43 13.10 7.34
N LEU A 246 -21.90 11.89 7.17
CA LEU A 246 -21.52 11.28 5.89
C LEU A 246 -21.52 9.76 6.02
N ALA A 247 -21.96 9.07 4.98
CA ALA A 247 -21.82 7.62 4.86
C ALA A 247 -20.82 7.23 3.75
N LEU A 248 -19.95 6.27 4.04
CA LEU A 248 -19.04 5.61 3.10
C LEU A 248 -19.53 4.18 2.94
N VAL A 249 -19.97 3.79 1.75
CA VAL A 249 -20.67 2.54 1.54
C VAL A 249 -20.03 1.75 0.41
N ASP A 250 -19.69 0.47 0.65
CA ASP A 250 -19.31 -0.41 -0.45
C ASP A 250 -20.49 -0.64 -1.40
N TYR A 251 -20.20 -0.72 -2.70
CA TYR A 251 -21.24 -0.97 -3.68
C TYR A 251 -21.82 -2.39 -3.59
N HIS A 252 -20.95 -3.38 -3.36
CA HIS A 252 -21.33 -4.79 -3.29
C HIS A 252 -21.43 -5.22 -1.82
N LEU A 253 -22.63 -5.20 -1.28
CA LEU A 253 -22.94 -5.69 0.06
C LEU A 253 -23.46 -7.12 0.00
N ASP A 254 -23.38 -7.82 1.13
CA ASP A 254 -23.99 -9.14 1.29
C ASP A 254 -25.53 -9.04 1.26
N GLU A 255 -26.22 -10.16 1.07
CA GLU A 255 -27.67 -10.28 1.05
C GLU A 255 -28.36 -9.65 -0.17
N GLY A 256 -27.60 -9.24 -1.20
CA GLY A 256 -28.14 -8.72 -2.46
C GLY A 256 -28.45 -7.22 -2.45
N ASP A 257 -28.18 -6.53 -1.35
CA ASP A 257 -28.29 -5.06 -1.30
C ASP A 257 -27.12 -4.41 -2.07
N THR A 258 -27.43 -3.37 -2.83
CA THR A 258 -26.39 -2.50 -3.40
C THR A 258 -26.16 -1.29 -2.50
N GLY A 259 -24.94 -0.73 -2.53
CA GLY A 259 -24.61 0.48 -1.76
C GLY A 259 -25.54 1.67 -2.08
N THR A 260 -26.08 1.76 -3.30
CA THR A 260 -27.04 2.78 -3.70
C THR A 260 -28.42 2.56 -3.07
N GLU A 261 -28.87 1.33 -2.98
CA GLU A 261 -30.16 0.98 -2.33
C GLU A 261 -30.09 1.19 -0.82
N LEU A 262 -28.95 0.79 -0.21
CA LEU A 262 -28.73 1.03 1.21
C LEU A 262 -28.71 2.52 1.54
N MET A 263 -28.08 3.35 0.70
CA MET A 263 -28.07 4.80 0.88
C MET A 263 -29.46 5.42 0.73
N ALA A 264 -30.29 4.93 -0.19
CA ALA A 264 -31.66 5.37 -0.34
C ALA A 264 -32.51 5.03 0.92
N TRP A 265 -32.32 3.80 1.44
CA TRP A 265 -32.97 3.39 2.69
C TRP A 265 -32.49 4.24 3.88
N LEU A 266 -31.17 4.47 4.02
CA LEU A 266 -30.57 5.25 5.10
C LEU A 266 -31.15 6.67 5.14
N ARG A 267 -31.25 7.35 3.99
CA ARG A 267 -31.85 8.69 3.85
C ARG A 267 -33.33 8.71 4.26
N THR A 268 -34.07 7.68 3.86
CA THR A 268 -35.49 7.55 4.23
C THR A 268 -35.63 7.35 5.73
N ARG A 269 -34.81 6.52 6.34
CA ARG A 269 -34.86 6.18 7.78
C ARG A 269 -34.47 7.37 8.66
N LEU A 270 -33.52 8.19 8.22
CA LEU A 270 -33.08 9.39 8.93
C LEU A 270 -34.01 10.61 8.69
N GLY A 271 -34.76 10.60 7.60
CA GLY A 271 -35.56 11.76 7.21
C GLY A 271 -34.75 12.96 6.71
N GLU A 272 -33.42 12.79 6.50
CA GLU A 272 -32.48 13.82 6.11
C GLU A 272 -31.61 13.36 4.91
N PRO A 273 -31.20 14.30 4.03
CA PRO A 273 -30.35 14.00 2.88
C PRO A 273 -28.88 13.80 3.31
N VAL A 274 -28.58 12.67 3.97
CA VAL A 274 -27.20 12.35 4.34
C VAL A 274 -26.34 12.20 3.08
N PRO A 275 -25.21 12.93 2.97
CA PRO A 275 -24.24 12.75 1.90
C PRO A 275 -23.68 11.33 1.91
N GLY A 276 -23.47 10.75 0.74
CA GLY A 276 -22.93 9.40 0.62
C GLY A 276 -21.85 9.30 -0.45
N VAL A 277 -20.87 8.47 -0.17
CA VAL A 277 -19.81 8.07 -1.10
C VAL A 277 -19.87 6.57 -1.30
N VAL A 278 -20.15 6.15 -2.52
CA VAL A 278 -20.09 4.74 -2.90
C VAL A 278 -18.65 4.38 -3.27
N ILE A 279 -18.17 3.31 -2.68
CA ILE A 279 -16.81 2.80 -2.90
C ILE A 279 -16.93 1.49 -3.68
N SER A 280 -16.18 1.32 -4.78
CA SER A 280 -16.23 0.08 -5.56
C SER A 280 -14.92 -0.17 -6.32
N ALA A 281 -14.61 -1.44 -6.56
CA ALA A 281 -13.57 -1.86 -7.49
C ALA A 281 -14.03 -1.80 -8.95
N ASP A 282 -15.35 -1.80 -9.17
CA ASP A 282 -15.97 -1.71 -10.50
C ASP A 282 -16.03 -0.25 -10.96
N GLY A 283 -15.17 0.10 -11.90
CA GLY A 283 -15.06 1.45 -12.46
C GLY A 283 -15.80 1.64 -13.78
N ARG A 284 -16.78 0.80 -14.12
CA ARG A 284 -17.55 0.95 -15.37
C ARG A 284 -18.31 2.27 -15.42
N PRO A 285 -18.32 2.96 -16.58
CA PRO A 285 -19.00 4.26 -16.72
C PRO A 285 -20.48 4.21 -16.36
N GLU A 286 -21.16 3.08 -16.63
CA GLU A 286 -22.58 2.89 -16.35
C GLU A 286 -22.85 2.91 -14.84
N LEU A 287 -22.00 2.23 -14.06
CA LEU A 287 -22.09 2.22 -12.61
C LEU A 287 -21.86 3.61 -12.01
N ILE A 288 -20.83 4.28 -12.48
CA ILE A 288 -20.50 5.66 -12.03
C ILE A 288 -21.66 6.60 -12.32
N ALA A 289 -22.25 6.50 -13.52
CA ALA A 289 -23.43 7.30 -13.89
C ALA A 289 -24.64 7.01 -13.00
N GLN A 290 -24.89 5.74 -12.66
CA GLN A 290 -25.95 5.32 -11.75
C GLN A 290 -25.74 5.90 -10.33
N VAL A 291 -24.53 5.83 -9.79
CA VAL A 291 -24.19 6.38 -8.48
C VAL A 291 -24.43 7.90 -8.47
N HIS A 292 -23.96 8.61 -9.51
CA HIS A 292 -24.18 10.06 -9.61
C HIS A 292 -25.66 10.43 -9.79
N ALA A 293 -26.42 9.64 -10.54
CA ALA A 293 -27.86 9.84 -10.70
C ALA A 293 -28.63 9.68 -9.36
N ALA A 294 -28.12 8.85 -8.45
CA ALA A 294 -28.64 8.71 -7.08
C ALA A 294 -28.18 9.86 -6.13
N GLY A 295 -27.49 10.87 -6.65
CA GLY A 295 -26.95 11.99 -5.85
C GLY A 295 -25.88 11.55 -4.85
N LEU A 296 -25.04 10.60 -5.25
CA LEU A 296 -23.93 10.06 -4.47
C LEU A 296 -22.61 10.33 -5.19
N ASP A 297 -21.54 10.41 -4.42
CA ASP A 297 -20.20 10.44 -4.96
C ASP A 297 -19.65 9.03 -5.17
N PHE A 298 -18.74 8.89 -6.13
CA PHE A 298 -18.07 7.63 -6.42
C PHE A 298 -16.59 7.69 -6.06
N LEU A 299 -16.07 6.64 -5.43
CA LEU A 299 -14.65 6.49 -5.10
C LEU A 299 -14.16 5.08 -5.48
N PRO A 300 -13.16 4.97 -6.38
CA PRO A 300 -12.66 3.65 -6.78
C PRO A 300 -11.81 2.99 -5.69
N LYS A 301 -11.94 1.67 -5.50
CA LYS A 301 -10.98 0.85 -4.76
C LYS A 301 -9.72 0.63 -5.61
N PRO A 302 -8.49 0.72 -5.05
CA PRO A 302 -8.18 1.02 -3.65
C PRO A 302 -8.37 2.50 -3.31
N VAL A 303 -8.97 2.75 -2.16
CA VAL A 303 -9.30 4.09 -1.68
C VAL A 303 -8.03 4.91 -1.45
N LYS A 304 -7.89 6.02 -2.17
CA LYS A 304 -6.78 6.97 -1.98
C LYS A 304 -7.12 7.92 -0.82
N PRO A 305 -6.33 7.97 0.26
CA PRO A 305 -6.63 8.81 1.42
C PRO A 305 -6.85 10.29 1.08
N ALA A 306 -6.08 10.85 0.15
CA ALA A 306 -6.23 12.24 -0.28
C ALA A 306 -7.59 12.48 -0.99
N ALA A 307 -8.05 11.57 -1.84
CA ALA A 307 -9.33 11.67 -2.54
C ALA A 307 -10.49 11.53 -1.54
N LEU A 308 -10.41 10.58 -0.61
CA LEU A 308 -11.40 10.40 0.44
C LEU A 308 -11.51 11.65 1.31
N ARG A 309 -10.37 12.21 1.74
CA ARG A 309 -10.34 13.42 2.57
C ARG A 309 -10.95 14.62 1.84
N ALA A 310 -10.66 14.79 0.55
CA ALA A 310 -11.23 15.86 -0.27
C ALA A 310 -12.75 15.73 -0.39
N LEU A 311 -13.28 14.52 -0.56
CA LEU A 311 -14.73 14.26 -0.60
C LEU A 311 -15.38 14.56 0.74
N ILE A 312 -14.84 14.08 1.85
CA ILE A 312 -15.37 14.37 3.19
C ILE A 312 -15.40 15.89 3.43
N SER A 313 -14.29 16.59 3.14
CA SER A 313 -14.20 18.04 3.36
C SER A 313 -15.17 18.84 2.48
N ARG A 314 -15.59 18.31 1.33
CA ARG A 314 -16.58 18.95 0.43
C ARG A 314 -17.99 18.89 1.00
N HIS A 315 -18.32 17.83 1.75
CA HIS A 315 -19.64 17.59 2.31
C HIS A 315 -19.84 18.22 3.70
N LEU A 316 -18.77 18.69 4.32
CA LEU A 316 -18.88 19.37 5.60
C LEU A 316 -19.25 20.84 5.41
N PRO A 317 -20.14 21.40 6.24
CA PRO A 317 -20.41 22.83 6.22
C PRO A 317 -19.12 23.61 6.48
N ARG A 318 -18.84 24.58 5.65
CA ARG A 318 -17.76 25.54 5.89
C ARG A 318 -18.12 26.36 7.13
N GLN A 319 -17.39 26.16 8.22
CA GLN A 319 -17.47 27.03 9.39
C GLN A 319 -16.93 28.42 9.04
#